data_41de1bb8eb3fe14bdcb19ba5b1a66b69
#
_entry.id   41de1bb8eb3fe14bdcb19ba5b1a66b69
#
_cell.length_a   1.000
_cell.length_b   1.000
_cell.length_c   1.000
_cell.angle_alpha   90.00
_cell.angle_beta   90.00
_cell.angle_gamma   90.00
#
_symmetry.space_group_name_H-M   'P 1'
#
loop_
_entity.id
_entity.type
_entity.pdbx_description
1 polymer ?
#
loop_
_entity_poly.entity_id
_entity_poly.type
_entity_poly.pdbx_seq_one_letter_code
_entity_poly.pdbx_strand_id
1 'polypeptide(L)'
;MVGVNKFLNEWYCGDGHYSDGVRYHFDYYNSFVIHPMLTEILIILKKHGKCDDQIVNVQLNRLKQYSSHLERLISPEGTYPIFGRSMAYRTGVFHALGLSCLLGLYDDEVKPEQVRSALSKVIKKQFGDEKNFDEHGWLKLGFRGHQRGLAEEYINTGSLYLCSTVFLPLGIDEQDEFWVAPYKSWTSIKGWYGEDIKLQKPLRD
;
A
#
# COMPACT_ATOMS: atom_id res chain seq x y z
N MET A 1 22.01 4.87 9.13
CA MET A 1 21.64 6.31 8.93
C MET A 1 21.84 6.82 7.49
N VAL A 2 22.96 6.53 6.78
CA VAL A 2 23.20 7.07 5.41
C VAL A 2 22.05 6.79 4.44
N GLY A 3 21.58 5.54 4.35
CA GLY A 3 20.45 5.17 3.46
C GLY A 3 19.14 5.85 3.86
N VAL A 4 18.84 5.92 5.16
CA VAL A 4 17.64 6.61 5.68
C VAL A 4 17.66 8.08 5.27
N ASN A 5 18.79 8.76 5.44
CA ASN A 5 18.91 10.18 5.07
C ASN A 5 18.74 10.42 3.56
N LYS A 6 19.18 9.49 2.71
CA LYS A 6 18.94 9.59 1.27
C LYS A 6 17.45 9.57 0.95
N PHE A 7 16.70 8.62 1.51
CA PHE A 7 15.25 8.58 1.29
C PHE A 7 14.57 9.83 1.85
N LEU A 8 14.88 10.24 3.07
CA LEU A 8 14.19 11.37 3.69
C LEU A 8 14.43 12.71 2.99
N ASN A 9 15.63 12.93 2.44
CA ASN A 9 16.06 14.24 1.97
C ASN A 9 16.40 14.29 0.47
N GLU A 10 17.09 13.27 -0.09
CA GLU A 10 17.56 13.31 -1.47
C GLU A 10 16.58 12.69 -2.46
N TRP A 11 15.87 11.65 -2.07
CA TRP A 11 14.98 10.85 -2.93
C TRP A 11 13.50 11.10 -2.66
N TYR A 12 13.16 11.99 -1.75
CA TYR A 12 11.77 12.41 -1.56
C TYR A 12 11.34 13.34 -2.70
N CYS A 13 10.25 12.98 -3.37
CA CYS A 13 9.74 13.67 -4.55
C CYS A 13 8.55 14.60 -4.24
N GLY A 14 8.12 14.66 -2.98
CA GLY A 14 6.92 15.39 -2.57
C GLY A 14 5.67 14.51 -2.54
N ASP A 15 4.64 15.01 -1.85
CA ASP A 15 3.30 14.41 -1.78
C ASP A 15 3.27 12.92 -1.41
N GLY A 16 4.17 12.52 -0.50
CA GLY A 16 4.30 11.14 -0.06
C GLY A 16 5.03 10.21 -1.03
N HIS A 17 5.61 10.70 -2.12
CA HIS A 17 6.33 9.88 -3.09
C HIS A 17 7.83 9.92 -2.90
N TYR A 18 8.48 8.78 -3.10
CA TYR A 18 9.92 8.61 -3.09
C TYR A 18 10.43 8.08 -4.44
N SER A 19 11.62 8.49 -4.81
CA SER A 19 12.43 7.80 -5.80
C SER A 19 13.23 6.67 -5.12
N ASP A 20 13.60 5.63 -5.86
CA ASP A 20 14.53 4.59 -5.41
C ASP A 20 15.95 4.79 -5.95
N GLY A 21 16.31 6.05 -6.19
CA GLY A 21 17.60 6.50 -6.72
C GLY A 21 17.50 7.91 -7.28
N VAL A 22 18.48 8.27 -8.10
CA VAL A 22 18.61 9.63 -8.65
C VAL A 22 17.46 10.00 -9.60
N ARG A 23 16.84 9.02 -10.27
CA ARG A 23 15.77 9.26 -11.23
C ARG A 23 14.46 8.66 -10.71
N TYR A 24 13.45 9.49 -10.65
CA TYR A 24 12.11 9.04 -10.31
C TYR A 24 11.55 8.07 -11.37
N HIS A 25 10.98 6.98 -10.92
CA HIS A 25 10.21 6.06 -11.73
C HIS A 25 8.80 5.90 -11.14
N PHE A 26 7.79 6.07 -11.98
CA PHE A 26 6.40 5.96 -11.55
C PHE A 26 5.99 4.49 -11.51
N ASP A 27 5.97 3.93 -10.31
CA ASP A 27 5.57 2.55 -10.03
C ASP A 27 5.06 2.40 -8.59
N TYR A 28 4.75 1.16 -8.20
CA TYR A 28 4.31 0.85 -6.85
C TYR A 28 5.45 0.51 -5.87
N TYR A 29 6.71 0.77 -6.21
CA TYR A 29 7.83 0.46 -5.30
C TYR A 29 7.75 1.23 -3.98
N ASN A 30 7.14 2.41 -4.01
CA ASN A 30 6.79 3.15 -2.81
C ASN A 30 5.96 2.32 -1.83
N SER A 31 4.99 1.54 -2.33
CA SER A 31 4.16 0.66 -1.53
C SER A 31 4.82 -0.68 -1.24
N PHE A 32 5.45 -1.30 -2.24
CA PHE A 32 6.05 -2.61 -2.05
C PHE A 32 7.12 -2.62 -0.97
N VAL A 33 7.98 -1.59 -0.95
CA VAL A 33 9.21 -1.59 -0.17
C VAL A 33 9.45 -0.29 0.59
N ILE A 34 9.40 0.89 -0.08
CA ILE A 34 9.99 2.11 0.46
C ILE A 34 9.28 2.56 1.73
N HIS A 35 7.98 2.85 1.67
CA HIS A 35 7.22 3.27 2.84
C HIS A 35 7.26 2.25 3.97
N PRO A 36 6.95 0.96 3.74
CA PRO A 36 6.94 -0.02 4.82
C PRO A 36 8.30 -0.14 5.50
N MET A 37 9.36 -0.35 4.73
CA MET A 37 10.69 -0.55 5.32
C MET A 37 11.23 0.71 5.99
N LEU A 38 11.07 1.89 5.38
CA LEU A 38 11.54 3.15 5.96
C LEU A 38 10.79 3.46 7.26
N THR A 39 9.49 3.24 7.31
CA THR A 39 8.66 3.46 8.50
C THR A 39 9.10 2.54 9.64
N GLU A 40 9.22 1.24 9.38
CA GLU A 40 9.65 0.26 10.37
C GLU A 40 11.06 0.57 10.91
N ILE A 41 12.00 0.89 10.03
CA ILE A 41 13.37 1.27 10.41
C ILE A 41 13.34 2.49 11.34
N LEU A 42 12.58 3.52 11.01
CA LEU A 42 12.50 4.74 11.82
C LEU A 42 11.84 4.49 13.18
N ILE A 43 10.78 3.69 13.24
CA ILE A 43 10.14 3.28 14.50
C ILE A 43 11.15 2.54 15.40
N ILE A 44 11.90 1.61 14.83
CA ILE A 44 12.93 0.86 15.57
C ILE A 44 14.06 1.79 16.04
N LEU A 45 14.55 2.68 15.17
CA LEU A 45 15.58 3.66 15.54
C LEU A 45 15.13 4.59 16.66
N LYS A 46 13.88 5.06 16.62
CA LYS A 46 13.27 5.84 17.71
C LYS A 46 13.26 5.06 19.02
N LYS A 47 12.80 3.80 18.99
CA LYS A 47 12.77 2.93 20.18
C LYS A 47 14.15 2.77 20.83
N HIS A 48 15.22 2.85 20.05
CA HIS A 48 16.60 2.78 20.51
C HIS A 48 17.27 4.15 20.76
N GLY A 49 16.52 5.24 20.74
CA GLY A 49 17.05 6.60 20.97
C GLY A 49 17.99 7.10 19.88
N LYS A 50 17.88 6.56 18.64
CA LYS A 50 18.74 6.89 17.48
C LYS A 50 18.05 7.73 16.42
N CYS A 51 16.82 8.16 16.67
CA CYS A 51 16.02 8.98 15.75
C CYS A 51 15.06 9.85 16.56
N ASP A 52 14.89 11.10 16.15
CA ASP A 52 13.97 12.03 16.78
C ASP A 52 12.51 11.77 16.36
N ASP A 53 11.58 12.10 17.27
CA ASP A 53 10.15 11.97 17.04
C ASP A 53 9.68 12.74 15.79
N GLN A 54 10.27 13.92 15.54
CA GLN A 54 9.94 14.74 14.38
C GLN A 54 10.19 13.99 13.06
N ILE A 55 11.31 13.29 12.95
CA ILE A 55 11.65 12.52 11.74
C ILE A 55 10.64 11.37 11.53
N VAL A 56 10.28 10.68 12.60
CA VAL A 56 9.26 9.61 12.53
C VAL A 56 7.92 10.19 12.11
N ASN A 57 7.49 11.30 12.69
CA ASN A 57 6.21 11.93 12.37
C ASN A 57 6.15 12.40 10.91
N VAL A 58 7.23 12.95 10.36
CA VAL A 58 7.32 13.29 8.94
C VAL A 58 7.07 12.05 8.08
N GLN A 59 7.75 10.93 8.38
CA GLN A 59 7.56 9.69 7.63
C GLN A 59 6.13 9.13 7.77
N LEU A 60 5.55 9.17 8.96
CA LEU A 60 4.17 8.71 9.17
C LEU A 60 3.14 9.56 8.39
N ASN A 61 3.36 10.87 8.31
CA ASN A 61 2.52 11.75 7.48
C ASN A 61 2.67 11.45 5.98
N ARG A 62 3.89 11.17 5.52
CA ARG A 62 4.16 10.76 4.13
C ARG A 62 3.51 9.41 3.80
N LEU A 63 3.60 8.44 4.71
CA LEU A 63 2.91 7.15 4.59
C LEU A 63 1.39 7.33 4.54
N LYS A 64 0.82 8.14 5.42
CA LYS A 64 -0.62 8.45 5.45
C LYS A 64 -1.08 9.05 4.13
N GLN A 65 -0.36 10.05 3.59
CA GLN A 65 -0.67 10.69 2.31
C GLN A 65 -0.62 9.67 1.16
N TYR A 66 0.47 8.91 1.06
CA TYR A 66 0.62 7.90 0.01
C TYR A 66 -0.45 6.81 0.11
N SER A 67 -0.83 6.40 1.31
CA SER A 67 -1.89 5.42 1.54
C SER A 67 -3.26 5.92 1.09
N SER A 68 -3.53 7.23 1.24
CA SER A 68 -4.78 7.81 0.73
C SER A 68 -4.82 7.84 -0.81
N HIS A 69 -3.67 7.97 -1.49
CA HIS A 69 -3.59 7.79 -2.94
C HIS A 69 -3.94 6.34 -3.33
N LEU A 70 -3.39 5.35 -2.62
CA LEU A 70 -3.67 3.94 -2.89
C LEU A 70 -5.14 3.59 -2.73
N GLU A 71 -5.81 4.11 -1.69
CA GLU A 71 -7.24 3.90 -1.48
C GLU A 71 -8.05 4.44 -2.68
N ARG A 72 -7.72 5.64 -3.16
CA ARG A 72 -8.39 6.28 -4.30
C ARG A 72 -8.15 5.57 -5.64
N LEU A 73 -7.04 4.84 -5.78
CA LEU A 73 -6.73 4.04 -6.97
C LEU A 73 -7.54 2.75 -7.06
N ILE A 74 -8.22 2.33 -5.98
CA ILE A 74 -9.10 1.15 -6.04
C ILE A 74 -10.39 1.51 -6.75
N SER A 75 -10.63 0.92 -7.91
CA SER A 75 -11.86 1.13 -8.69
C SER A 75 -13.10 0.61 -7.96
N PRO A 76 -14.32 1.01 -8.34
CA PRO A 76 -15.56 0.47 -7.79
C PRO A 76 -15.66 -1.06 -7.88
N GLU A 77 -15.04 -1.68 -8.89
CA GLU A 77 -15.01 -3.13 -9.11
C GLU A 77 -13.94 -3.85 -8.29
N GLY A 78 -13.10 -3.13 -7.53
CA GLY A 78 -11.97 -3.68 -6.78
C GLY A 78 -10.76 -4.02 -7.65
N THR A 79 -10.63 -3.36 -8.82
CA THR A 79 -9.42 -3.38 -9.64
C THR A 79 -8.55 -2.15 -9.34
N TYR A 80 -7.33 -2.16 -9.83
CA TYR A 80 -6.38 -1.06 -9.71
C TYR A 80 -5.48 -1.00 -10.94
N PRO A 81 -4.88 0.15 -11.26
CA PRO A 81 -4.06 0.32 -12.45
C PRO A 81 -2.86 -0.64 -12.47
N ILE A 82 -2.58 -1.22 -13.64
CA ILE A 82 -1.42 -2.07 -13.87
C ILE A 82 -0.37 -1.23 -14.57
N PHE A 83 0.62 -0.75 -13.81
CA PHE A 83 1.72 0.06 -14.35
C PHE A 83 3.01 -0.14 -13.55
N GLY A 84 4.13 0.23 -14.17
CA GLY A 84 5.44 0.09 -13.57
C GLY A 84 5.92 -1.36 -13.53
N ARG A 85 6.92 -1.59 -12.72
CA ARG A 85 7.57 -2.90 -12.53
C ARG A 85 6.94 -3.70 -11.38
N SER A 86 7.30 -4.99 -11.32
CA SER A 86 7.00 -5.89 -10.19
C SER A 86 5.50 -6.12 -9.95
N MET A 87 4.68 -6.00 -10.98
CA MET A 87 3.23 -6.22 -10.90
C MET A 87 2.86 -7.67 -10.52
N ALA A 88 3.81 -8.60 -10.66
CA ALA A 88 3.66 -9.97 -10.18
C ALA A 88 3.47 -10.06 -8.64
N TYR A 89 3.81 -9.02 -7.89
CA TYR A 89 3.52 -8.92 -6.45
C TYR A 89 2.05 -8.63 -6.13
N ARG A 90 1.20 -8.47 -7.13
CA ARG A 90 -0.27 -8.39 -7.00
C ARG A 90 -0.72 -7.41 -5.92
N THR A 91 -1.47 -7.88 -4.93
CA THR A 91 -1.98 -7.12 -3.79
C THR A 91 -0.88 -6.53 -2.88
N GLY A 92 0.39 -6.88 -3.09
CA GLY A 92 1.52 -6.16 -2.49
C GLY A 92 1.53 -4.66 -2.82
N VAL A 93 0.85 -4.24 -3.90
CA VAL A 93 0.53 -2.82 -4.20
C VAL A 93 -0.08 -2.10 -2.99
N PHE A 94 -0.77 -2.81 -2.11
CA PHE A 94 -1.42 -2.24 -0.93
C PHE A 94 -0.65 -2.49 0.38
N HIS A 95 0.64 -2.85 0.32
CA HIS A 95 1.47 -3.03 1.52
C HIS A 95 1.51 -1.76 2.39
N ALA A 96 1.79 -0.59 1.78
CA ALA A 96 1.79 0.68 2.49
C ALA A 96 0.42 1.01 3.11
N LEU A 97 -0.68 0.77 2.38
CA LEU A 97 -2.02 0.98 2.89
C LEU A 97 -2.35 0.01 4.04
N GLY A 98 -1.96 -1.27 3.92
CA GLY A 98 -2.12 -2.26 4.98
C GLY A 98 -1.34 -1.90 6.25
N LEU A 99 -0.11 -1.42 6.10
CA LEU A 99 0.69 -0.92 7.23
C LEU A 99 0.07 0.35 7.84
N SER A 100 -0.41 1.27 7.01
CA SER A 100 -1.10 2.48 7.49
C SER A 100 -2.31 2.11 8.35
N CYS A 101 -3.11 1.11 7.94
CA CYS A 101 -4.22 0.60 8.75
C CYS A 101 -3.75 0.03 10.10
N LEU A 102 -2.72 -0.82 10.07
CA LEU A 102 -2.16 -1.44 11.28
C LEU A 102 -1.64 -0.40 12.29
N LEU A 103 -1.14 0.74 11.79
CA LEU A 103 -0.65 1.85 12.61
C LEU A 103 -1.75 2.87 12.96
N GLY A 104 -3.00 2.65 12.56
CA GLY A 104 -4.11 3.59 12.79
C GLY A 104 -3.97 4.93 12.05
N LEU A 105 -3.24 4.95 10.94
CA LEU A 105 -2.95 6.15 10.15
C LEU A 105 -3.93 6.27 8.98
N TYR A 106 -4.94 7.08 9.14
CA TYR A 106 -5.93 7.36 8.10
C TYR A 106 -5.94 8.84 7.75
N ASP A 107 -6.18 9.16 6.48
CA ASP A 107 -6.52 10.52 6.05
C ASP A 107 -7.85 10.94 6.71
N ASP A 108 -8.04 12.23 6.96
CA ASP A 108 -9.23 12.74 7.66
C ASP A 108 -10.56 12.37 6.97
N GLU A 109 -10.52 12.16 5.65
CA GLU A 109 -11.68 11.81 4.83
C GLU A 109 -11.85 10.31 4.61
N VAL A 110 -10.87 9.51 5.05
CA VAL A 110 -10.85 8.05 4.86
C VAL A 110 -11.09 7.37 6.20
N LYS A 111 -12.15 6.58 6.29
CA LYS A 111 -12.49 5.85 7.51
C LYS A 111 -11.94 4.41 7.49
N PRO A 112 -11.60 3.84 8.66
CA PRO A 112 -11.08 2.47 8.76
C PRO A 112 -11.93 1.44 8.01
N GLU A 113 -13.23 1.44 8.23
CA GLU A 113 -14.19 0.52 7.61
C GLU A 113 -14.31 0.70 6.09
N GLN A 114 -14.04 1.90 5.59
CA GLN A 114 -13.98 2.20 4.16
C GLN A 114 -12.77 1.49 3.52
N VAL A 115 -11.59 1.58 4.14
CA VAL A 115 -10.38 0.89 3.67
C VAL A 115 -10.56 -0.63 3.74
N ARG A 116 -11.14 -1.15 4.82
CA ARG A 116 -11.49 -2.59 4.92
C ARG A 116 -12.37 -3.02 3.75
N SER A 117 -13.42 -2.26 3.44
CA SER A 117 -14.33 -2.57 2.34
C SER A 117 -13.60 -2.63 0.99
N ALA A 118 -12.74 -1.63 0.73
CA ALA A 118 -11.93 -1.54 -0.49
C ALA A 118 -10.95 -2.72 -0.61
N LEU A 119 -10.13 -2.96 0.42
CA LEU A 119 -9.15 -4.05 0.42
C LEU A 119 -9.83 -5.42 0.33
N SER A 120 -10.95 -5.63 1.02
CA SER A 120 -11.72 -6.88 0.91
C SER A 120 -12.21 -7.12 -0.52
N LYS A 121 -12.63 -6.07 -1.23
CA LYS A 121 -13.05 -6.18 -2.63
C LYS A 121 -11.87 -6.53 -3.54
N VAL A 122 -10.72 -5.88 -3.32
CA VAL A 122 -9.47 -6.18 -4.05
C VAL A 122 -9.04 -7.63 -3.85
N ILE A 123 -8.99 -8.10 -2.61
CA ILE A 123 -8.60 -9.47 -2.27
C ILE A 123 -9.52 -10.47 -2.96
N LYS A 124 -10.84 -10.29 -2.85
CA LYS A 124 -11.83 -11.14 -3.53
C LYS A 124 -11.66 -11.12 -5.04
N LYS A 125 -11.41 -9.95 -5.63
CA LYS A 125 -11.19 -9.81 -7.08
C LYS A 125 -9.91 -10.51 -7.53
N GLN A 126 -8.84 -10.39 -6.76
CA GLN A 126 -7.53 -10.94 -7.10
C GLN A 126 -7.47 -12.45 -6.91
N PHE A 127 -8.00 -12.97 -5.81
CA PHE A 127 -7.84 -14.36 -5.40
C PHE A 127 -9.14 -15.18 -5.44
N GLY A 128 -10.25 -14.61 -5.86
CA GLY A 128 -11.55 -15.28 -5.91
C GLY A 128 -11.70 -16.31 -7.04
N ASP A 129 -10.69 -16.46 -7.89
CA ASP A 129 -10.62 -17.55 -8.88
C ASP A 129 -9.27 -18.29 -8.78
N GLU A 130 -9.24 -19.52 -9.24
CA GLU A 130 -8.10 -20.42 -9.14
C GLU A 130 -6.97 -20.11 -10.15
N LYS A 131 -7.16 -19.15 -11.05
CA LYS A 131 -6.21 -18.85 -12.13
C LYS A 131 -4.81 -18.47 -11.62
N ASN A 132 -4.74 -17.89 -10.44
CA ASN A 132 -3.48 -17.44 -9.83
C ASN A 132 -2.65 -18.58 -9.26
N PHE A 133 -3.22 -19.76 -9.08
CA PHE A 133 -2.56 -20.91 -8.46
C PHE A 133 -2.31 -22.01 -9.49
N ASP A 134 -1.27 -22.78 -9.27
CA ASP A 134 -1.01 -24.02 -10.01
C ASP A 134 -1.77 -25.20 -9.37
N GLU A 135 -1.58 -26.40 -9.94
CA GLU A 135 -2.22 -27.62 -9.47
C GLU A 135 -1.81 -28.06 -8.05
N HIS A 136 -0.72 -27.48 -7.53
CA HIS A 136 -0.21 -27.72 -6.17
C HIS A 136 -0.55 -26.59 -5.19
N GLY A 137 -1.30 -25.56 -5.64
CA GLY A 137 -1.68 -24.40 -4.84
C GLY A 137 -0.60 -23.31 -4.73
N TRP A 138 0.46 -23.36 -5.53
CA TRP A 138 1.47 -22.31 -5.57
C TRP A 138 1.07 -21.16 -6.50
N LEU A 139 1.45 -19.95 -6.14
CA LEU A 139 1.24 -18.78 -6.98
C LEU A 139 2.04 -18.90 -8.30
N LYS A 140 1.34 -18.66 -9.41
CA LYS A 140 1.94 -18.56 -10.75
C LYS A 140 2.61 -17.22 -10.95
N LEU A 141 3.71 -17.17 -11.74
CA LEU A 141 4.35 -15.92 -12.17
C LEU A 141 3.38 -15.09 -13.02
N GLY A 142 3.03 -13.89 -12.56
CA GLY A 142 2.14 -12.97 -13.24
C GLY A 142 1.26 -12.17 -12.29
N PHE A 143 0.51 -11.24 -12.83
CA PHE A 143 -0.47 -10.45 -12.10
C PHE A 143 -1.79 -11.20 -11.90
N ARG A 144 -2.33 -11.80 -12.96
CA ARG A 144 -3.53 -12.64 -12.90
C ARG A 144 -3.32 -13.91 -13.74
N GLY A 145 -3.11 -15.03 -13.08
CA GLY A 145 -2.70 -16.26 -13.72
C GLY A 145 -1.22 -16.24 -14.11
N HIS A 146 -0.86 -16.97 -15.15
CA HIS A 146 0.51 -17.03 -15.67
C HIS A 146 0.75 -15.94 -16.72
N GLN A 147 1.55 -14.92 -16.38
CA GLN A 147 1.87 -13.76 -17.22
C GLN A 147 3.36 -13.44 -17.09
N ARG A 148 4.21 -14.27 -17.72
CA ARG A 148 5.67 -14.17 -17.60
C ARG A 148 6.22 -12.78 -17.94
N GLY A 149 5.60 -12.08 -18.91
CA GLY A 149 6.03 -10.74 -19.32
C GLY A 149 5.80 -9.63 -18.29
N LEU A 150 5.09 -9.92 -17.19
CA LEU A 150 4.89 -8.99 -16.07
C LEU A 150 5.81 -9.30 -14.86
N ALA A 151 6.75 -10.22 -15.02
CA ALA A 151 7.69 -10.58 -13.99
C ALA A 151 9.12 -10.35 -14.50
N GLU A 152 9.87 -9.53 -13.79
CA GLU A 152 11.29 -9.33 -14.04
C GLU A 152 12.07 -10.62 -13.79
N GLU A 153 13.29 -10.73 -14.35
CA GLU A 153 14.10 -11.93 -14.30
C GLU A 153 14.43 -12.41 -12.87
N TYR A 154 14.51 -11.47 -11.92
CA TYR A 154 14.80 -11.79 -10.51
C TYR A 154 13.57 -12.28 -9.72
N ILE A 155 12.35 -12.13 -10.27
CA ILE A 155 11.12 -12.57 -9.58
C ILE A 155 10.97 -14.08 -9.74
N ASN A 156 10.83 -14.75 -8.61
CA ASN A 156 10.54 -16.17 -8.50
C ASN A 156 9.24 -16.43 -7.73
N THR A 157 8.85 -17.69 -7.61
CA THR A 157 7.61 -18.09 -6.92
C THR A 157 7.56 -17.58 -5.47
N GLY A 158 8.69 -17.57 -4.74
CA GLY A 158 8.77 -17.05 -3.37
C GLY A 158 8.51 -15.55 -3.29
N SER A 159 9.02 -14.78 -4.27
CA SER A 159 8.84 -13.33 -4.32
C SER A 159 7.35 -12.91 -4.42
N LEU A 160 6.52 -13.75 -5.04
CA LEU A 160 5.09 -13.47 -5.26
C LEU A 160 4.31 -13.34 -3.96
N TYR A 161 4.80 -13.97 -2.88
CA TYR A 161 4.16 -13.93 -1.56
C TYR A 161 4.25 -12.58 -0.86
N LEU A 162 4.94 -11.58 -1.46
CA LEU A 162 4.78 -10.18 -1.06
C LEU A 162 3.31 -9.72 -1.14
N CYS A 163 2.49 -10.37 -1.97
CA CYS A 163 1.04 -10.13 -2.01
C CYS A 163 0.34 -10.33 -0.65
N SER A 164 0.92 -11.13 0.26
CA SER A 164 0.34 -11.38 1.59
C SER A 164 0.38 -10.17 2.51
N THR A 165 1.18 -9.16 2.21
CA THR A 165 1.23 -7.92 3.00
C THR A 165 -0.09 -7.13 3.01
N VAL A 166 -1.01 -7.40 2.08
CA VAL A 166 -2.38 -6.87 2.11
C VAL A 166 -3.17 -7.34 3.35
N PHE A 167 -2.72 -8.41 4.02
CA PHE A 167 -3.31 -8.96 5.23
C PHE A 167 -2.75 -8.38 6.54
N LEU A 168 -1.85 -7.40 6.49
CA LEU A 168 -1.36 -6.70 7.70
C LEU A 168 -2.48 -6.22 8.63
N PRO A 169 -3.65 -5.74 8.11
CA PRO A 169 -4.76 -5.37 8.97
C PRO A 169 -5.32 -6.49 9.86
N LEU A 170 -5.00 -7.76 9.61
CA LEU A 170 -5.35 -8.86 10.52
C LEU A 170 -4.68 -8.74 11.90
N GLY A 171 -3.65 -7.89 12.02
CA GLY A 171 -3.04 -7.56 13.31
C GLY A 171 -3.78 -6.49 14.12
N ILE A 172 -4.84 -5.89 13.59
CA ILE A 172 -5.68 -4.90 14.28
C ILE A 172 -6.61 -5.63 15.25
N ASP A 173 -6.82 -5.04 16.44
CA ASP A 173 -7.72 -5.59 17.46
C ASP A 173 -9.12 -5.84 16.86
N GLU A 174 -9.72 -6.97 17.20
CA GLU A 174 -11.02 -7.39 16.67
C GLU A 174 -12.18 -6.46 17.04
N GLN A 175 -12.02 -5.63 18.09
CA GLN A 175 -13.00 -4.64 18.54
C GLN A 175 -12.78 -3.26 17.91
N ASP A 176 -11.74 -3.08 17.07
CA ASP A 176 -11.47 -1.82 16.40
C ASP A 176 -12.55 -1.49 15.35
N GLU A 177 -12.81 -0.20 15.15
CA GLU A 177 -13.76 0.30 14.13
C GLU A 177 -13.46 -0.28 12.72
N PHE A 178 -12.21 -0.59 12.45
CA PHE A 178 -11.83 -1.27 11.21
C PHE A 178 -12.64 -2.55 10.99
N TRP A 179 -12.90 -3.32 12.04
CA TRP A 179 -13.62 -4.60 11.95
C TRP A 179 -15.11 -4.50 12.27
N VAL A 180 -15.46 -3.79 13.35
CA VAL A 180 -16.83 -3.82 13.87
C VAL A 180 -17.79 -2.86 13.18
N ALA A 181 -17.26 -1.78 12.55
CA ALA A 181 -18.12 -0.84 11.84
C ALA A 181 -18.72 -1.47 10.57
N PRO A 182 -19.94 -1.05 10.15
CA PRO A 182 -20.59 -1.60 8.97
C PRO A 182 -19.83 -1.29 7.69
N TYR A 183 -20.26 -1.94 6.59
CA TYR A 183 -19.74 -1.63 5.26
C TYR A 183 -19.83 -0.14 4.95
N LYS A 184 -18.76 0.40 4.34
CA LYS A 184 -18.72 1.78 3.85
C LYS A 184 -18.06 1.84 2.48
N SER A 185 -18.69 2.57 1.57
CA SER A 185 -18.15 2.84 0.24
C SER A 185 -16.83 3.60 0.33
N TRP A 186 -15.84 3.19 -0.45
CA TRP A 186 -14.57 3.89 -0.57
C TRP A 186 -14.63 5.02 -1.58
N THR A 187 -13.58 5.84 -1.64
CA THR A 187 -13.61 7.13 -2.34
C THR A 187 -14.01 7.01 -3.80
N SER A 188 -13.49 6.02 -4.55
CA SER A 188 -13.84 5.88 -5.97
C SER A 188 -15.30 5.46 -6.18
N ILE A 189 -15.87 4.60 -5.32
CA ILE A 189 -17.31 4.31 -5.38
C ILE A 189 -18.11 5.59 -5.19
N LYS A 190 -17.83 6.33 -4.12
CA LYS A 190 -18.54 7.59 -3.82
C LYS A 190 -18.52 8.53 -5.01
N GLY A 191 -17.33 8.78 -5.57
CA GLY A 191 -17.16 9.69 -6.69
C GLY A 191 -17.90 9.24 -7.96
N TRP A 192 -17.81 7.97 -8.33
CA TRP A 192 -18.47 7.43 -9.51
C TRP A 192 -20.00 7.38 -9.39
N TYR A 193 -20.54 7.26 -8.17
CA TYR A 193 -21.97 7.31 -7.92
C TYR A 193 -22.51 8.71 -7.59
N GLY A 194 -21.66 9.76 -7.75
CA GLY A 194 -22.07 11.15 -7.64
C GLY A 194 -22.22 11.67 -6.20
N GLU A 195 -21.64 10.96 -5.23
CA GLU A 195 -21.53 11.49 -3.87
C GLU A 195 -20.52 12.65 -3.84
N ASP A 196 -20.76 13.65 -3.02
CA ASP A 196 -19.80 14.73 -2.78
C ASP A 196 -18.60 14.17 -2.02
N ILE A 197 -17.42 14.32 -2.62
CA ILE A 197 -16.15 13.91 -2.02
C ILE A 197 -15.21 15.10 -1.93
N LYS A 198 -14.48 15.21 -0.82
CA LYS A 198 -13.52 16.29 -0.66
C LYS A 198 -12.31 16.13 -1.58
N LEU A 199 -11.86 17.28 -2.07
CA LEU A 199 -10.61 17.36 -2.82
C LEU A 199 -9.44 16.94 -1.94
N GLN A 200 -8.61 16.02 -2.43
CA GLN A 200 -7.35 15.68 -1.79
C GLN A 200 -6.37 16.85 -1.90
N LYS A 201 -5.80 17.23 -0.78
CA LYS A 201 -4.80 18.30 -0.73
C LYS A 201 -3.39 17.71 -0.79
N PRO A 202 -2.44 18.41 -1.44
CA PRO A 202 -1.05 17.98 -1.41
C PRO A 202 -0.47 18.07 0.01
N LEU A 203 0.37 17.11 0.35
CA LEU A 203 1.15 17.17 1.60
C LEU A 203 2.19 18.28 1.48
N ARG A 204 2.22 19.15 2.49
CA ARG A 204 3.21 20.22 2.64
C ARG A 204 4.00 19.91 3.90
N ASP A 205 5.19 19.35 3.75
CA ASP A 205 6.14 19.01 4.81
C ASP A 205 7.49 19.75 4.62
#